data_552a56cb344dcac49d68eb7b4b78e1d9
#
_entry.id   552a56cb344dcac49d68eb7b4b78e1d9
#
_cell.length_a   1.000
_cell.length_b   1.000
_cell.length_c   1.000
_cell.angle_alpha   90.00
_cell.angle_beta   90.00
_cell.angle_gamma   90.00
#
_symmetry.space_group_name_H-M   'P 1'
#
loop_
_entity.id
_entity.type
_entity.pdbx_description
1 polymer ?
#
loop_
_entity_poly.entity_id
_entity_poly.type
_entity_poly.pdbx_seq_one_letter_code
_entity_poly.pdbx_strand_id
1 'polypeptide(L)'
;DEFKGIMVIGIHYYSGTQKSLRKINKDLQKIKSALTGLKEKYGFEPQLVEYGPGLCVEYFEEDWQEREKQALDEAAEVLREFAVEYPLGIEMGRFLAASCGKYYTQVKDLKSTGDANYAILDGGIHHLNYFGQRMAMQVPPISIYRAAGVEFTELPDTDYTLCGSLCTVADVLV
;
A
#
# COMPACT_ATOMS: atom_id res chain seq x y z
N ASP A 1 6.70 -38.87 9.32
CA ASP A 1 5.99 -37.78 10.06
C ASP A 1 6.79 -37.42 11.31
N GLU A 2 7.68 -36.41 11.20
CA GLU A 2 8.46 -35.94 12.36
C GLU A 2 7.62 -35.10 13.33
N PHE A 3 6.46 -34.56 12.89
CA PHE A 3 5.61 -33.67 13.70
C PHE A 3 4.26 -34.31 13.99
N LYS A 4 4.15 -34.92 15.16
CA LYS A 4 2.87 -35.44 15.66
C LYS A 4 1.97 -34.25 16.09
N GLY A 5 0.74 -34.21 15.58
CA GLY A 5 -0.25 -33.21 15.93
C GLY A 5 -0.28 -31.98 15.00
N ILE A 6 0.50 -31.94 13.93
CA ILE A 6 0.45 -30.91 12.91
C ILE A 6 0.00 -31.52 11.58
N MET A 7 -1.00 -30.90 10.95
CA MET A 7 -1.45 -31.23 9.61
C MET A 7 -1.25 -30.00 8.70
N VAL A 8 -0.45 -30.15 7.66
CA VAL A 8 -0.28 -29.11 6.64
C VAL A 8 -1.48 -29.16 5.71
N ILE A 9 -2.28 -28.10 5.70
CA ILE A 9 -3.52 -28.02 4.91
C ILE A 9 -3.39 -27.15 3.66
N GLY A 10 -2.36 -26.31 3.56
CA GLY A 10 -2.24 -25.38 2.44
C GLY A 10 -0.88 -24.72 2.36
N ILE A 11 -0.79 -23.76 1.47
CA ILE A 11 0.37 -22.87 1.34
C ILE A 11 -0.07 -21.41 1.41
N HIS A 12 0.81 -20.56 1.90
CA HIS A 12 0.67 -19.13 1.87
C HIS A 12 1.79 -18.52 1.01
N TYR A 13 1.44 -17.57 0.12
CA TYR A 13 2.41 -16.90 -0.72
C TYR A 13 2.16 -15.40 -0.80
N TYR A 14 3.16 -14.63 -0.39
CA TYR A 14 3.21 -13.18 -0.54
C TYR A 14 4.61 -12.75 -0.99
N SER A 15 4.71 -11.92 -2.02
CA SER A 15 5.99 -11.47 -2.57
C SER A 15 6.07 -9.94 -2.75
N GLY A 16 5.34 -9.20 -1.94
CA GLY A 16 5.36 -7.73 -1.92
C GLY A 16 4.09 -7.09 -2.47
N THR A 17 4.06 -5.77 -2.46
CA THR A 17 2.93 -4.91 -2.85
C THR A 17 3.23 -4.14 -4.14
N GLN A 18 2.27 -3.31 -4.62
CA GLN A 18 2.37 -2.48 -5.82
C GLN A 18 2.73 -3.30 -7.07
N LYS A 19 2.03 -4.43 -7.25
CA LYS A 19 2.27 -5.33 -8.37
C LYS A 19 1.34 -5.05 -9.54
N SER A 20 1.92 -5.06 -10.72
CA SER A 20 1.17 -5.10 -11.98
C SER A 20 0.57 -6.50 -12.22
N LEU A 21 -0.45 -6.59 -13.06
CA LEU A 21 -1.06 -7.85 -13.50
C LEU A 21 -0.02 -8.87 -14.01
N ARG A 22 1.00 -8.41 -14.75
CA ARG A 22 2.10 -9.28 -15.21
C ARG A 22 2.83 -9.96 -14.06
N LYS A 23 3.05 -9.25 -12.95
CA LYS A 23 3.71 -9.82 -11.76
C LYS A 23 2.80 -10.80 -11.05
N ILE A 24 1.51 -10.50 -10.95
CA ILE A 24 0.48 -11.39 -10.38
C ILE A 24 0.45 -12.70 -11.15
N ASN A 25 0.34 -12.65 -12.47
CA ASN A 25 0.38 -13.84 -13.34
C ASN A 25 1.64 -14.68 -13.12
N LYS A 26 2.80 -14.02 -13.01
CA LYS A 26 4.07 -14.72 -12.75
C LYS A 26 4.08 -15.41 -11.37
N ASP A 27 3.48 -14.79 -10.37
CA ASP A 27 3.36 -15.40 -9.04
C ASP A 27 2.43 -16.62 -9.07
N LEU A 28 1.27 -16.52 -9.73
CA LEU A 28 0.35 -17.64 -9.88
C LEU A 28 0.99 -18.84 -10.61
N GLN A 29 1.80 -18.56 -11.64
CA GLN A 29 2.56 -19.62 -12.32
C GLN A 29 3.57 -20.31 -11.39
N LYS A 30 4.26 -19.53 -10.54
CA LYS A 30 5.18 -20.11 -9.54
C LYS A 30 4.45 -20.97 -8.52
N ILE A 31 3.29 -20.50 -8.04
CA ILE A 31 2.46 -21.23 -7.11
C ILE A 31 2.01 -22.57 -7.74
N LYS A 32 1.48 -22.54 -8.97
CA LYS A 32 1.08 -23.75 -9.71
C LYS A 32 2.24 -24.72 -9.86
N SER A 33 3.42 -24.25 -10.27
CA SER A 33 4.61 -25.08 -10.42
C SER A 33 5.05 -25.71 -9.10
N ALA A 34 5.01 -24.97 -8.00
CA ALA A 34 5.33 -25.50 -6.68
C ALA A 34 4.32 -26.56 -6.21
N LEU A 35 3.02 -26.33 -6.43
CA LEU A 35 1.95 -27.27 -6.08
C LEU A 35 2.05 -28.56 -6.90
N THR A 36 2.35 -28.46 -8.19
CA THR A 36 2.60 -29.63 -9.04
C THR A 36 3.74 -30.47 -8.49
N GLY A 37 4.88 -29.86 -8.16
CA GLY A 37 6.01 -30.57 -7.58
C GLY A 37 5.71 -31.20 -6.22
N LEU A 38 4.91 -30.53 -5.37
CA LEU A 38 4.48 -31.08 -4.09
C LEU A 38 3.53 -32.27 -4.27
N LYS A 39 2.62 -32.20 -5.24
CA LYS A 39 1.73 -33.30 -5.59
C LYS A 39 2.50 -34.49 -6.11
N GLU A 40 3.41 -34.29 -7.05
CA GLU A 40 4.22 -35.39 -7.65
C GLU A 40 5.12 -36.07 -6.62
N LYS A 41 5.76 -35.28 -5.75
CA LYS A 41 6.74 -35.80 -4.80
C LYS A 41 6.13 -36.40 -3.53
N TYR A 42 5.04 -35.80 -3.05
CA TYR A 42 4.48 -36.11 -1.73
C TYR A 42 3.00 -36.49 -1.74
N GLY A 43 2.32 -36.42 -2.90
CA GLY A 43 0.87 -36.63 -2.99
C GLY A 43 0.07 -35.48 -2.30
N PHE A 44 0.70 -34.31 -2.09
CA PHE A 44 0.07 -33.19 -1.37
C PHE A 44 -0.93 -32.48 -2.27
N GLU A 45 -2.16 -32.37 -1.80
CA GLU A 45 -3.22 -31.54 -2.40
C GLU A 45 -3.65 -30.48 -1.40
N PRO A 46 -3.52 -29.17 -1.75
CA PRO A 46 -3.86 -28.11 -0.82
C PRO A 46 -5.38 -28.01 -0.61
N GLN A 47 -5.79 -27.84 0.64
CA GLN A 47 -7.16 -27.43 0.99
C GLN A 47 -7.34 -25.92 0.94
N LEU A 48 -6.23 -25.16 0.97
CA LEU A 48 -6.20 -23.70 0.87
C LEU A 48 -4.88 -23.25 0.23
N VAL A 49 -4.99 -22.35 -0.73
CA VAL A 49 -3.88 -21.52 -1.21
C VAL A 49 -4.17 -20.09 -0.81
N GLU A 50 -3.45 -19.56 0.16
CA GLU A 50 -3.57 -18.19 0.61
C GLU A 50 -2.58 -17.31 -0.14
N TYR A 51 -3.08 -16.35 -0.90
CA TYR A 51 -2.27 -15.52 -1.80
C TYR A 51 -2.48 -14.03 -1.56
N GLY A 52 -1.38 -13.32 -1.32
CA GLY A 52 -1.34 -11.86 -1.30
C GLY A 52 -0.94 -11.30 -2.67
N PRO A 53 -1.88 -10.96 -3.56
CA PRO A 53 -1.56 -10.45 -4.89
C PRO A 53 -0.83 -9.11 -4.85
N GLY A 54 -0.96 -8.34 -3.77
CA GLY A 54 -0.28 -7.06 -3.62
C GLY A 54 -0.64 -6.08 -4.72
N LEU A 55 -1.92 -6.03 -5.10
CA LEU A 55 -2.43 -5.17 -6.17
C LEU A 55 -2.04 -3.71 -5.95
N CYS A 56 -1.73 -3.01 -7.03
CA CYS A 56 -1.29 -1.62 -7.01
C CYS A 56 -2.37 -0.70 -6.46
N VAL A 57 -1.96 0.29 -5.69
CA VAL A 57 -2.78 1.41 -5.22
C VAL A 57 -2.25 2.68 -5.88
N GLU A 58 -3.13 3.45 -6.48
CA GLU A 58 -2.79 4.66 -7.25
C GLU A 58 -2.85 5.90 -6.33
N TYR A 59 -1.80 6.10 -5.52
CA TYR A 59 -1.74 7.17 -4.51
C TYR A 59 -1.65 8.59 -5.07
N PHE A 60 -1.18 8.76 -6.31
CA PHE A 60 -0.74 10.05 -6.84
C PHE A 60 -1.48 10.45 -8.12
N GLU A 61 -2.40 9.63 -8.60
CA GLU A 61 -3.13 9.84 -9.84
C GLU A 61 -4.50 10.48 -9.57
N GLU A 62 -4.92 11.40 -10.42
CA GLU A 62 -6.24 12.02 -10.30
C GLU A 62 -7.38 11.05 -10.67
N ASP A 63 -7.12 10.16 -11.64
CA ASP A 63 -8.04 9.13 -12.13
C ASP A 63 -7.90 7.79 -11.40
N TRP A 64 -7.42 7.81 -10.15
CA TRP A 64 -7.09 6.63 -9.36
C TRP A 64 -8.23 5.61 -9.25
N GLN A 65 -9.46 6.06 -9.13
CA GLN A 65 -10.63 5.17 -8.98
C GLN A 65 -10.86 4.29 -10.20
N GLU A 66 -10.74 4.87 -11.41
CA GLU A 66 -10.91 4.14 -12.66
C GLU A 66 -9.77 3.16 -12.88
N ARG A 67 -8.54 3.58 -12.62
CA ARG A 67 -7.35 2.74 -12.72
C ARG A 67 -7.36 1.57 -11.74
N GLU A 68 -7.72 1.82 -10.47
CA GLU A 68 -7.82 0.75 -9.48
C GLU A 68 -8.94 -0.23 -9.81
N LYS A 69 -10.08 0.28 -10.30
CA LYS A 69 -11.17 -0.57 -10.75
C LYS A 69 -10.75 -1.47 -11.91
N GLN A 70 -10.10 -0.89 -12.92
CA GLN A 70 -9.60 -1.68 -14.06
C GLN A 70 -8.58 -2.73 -13.60
N ALA A 71 -7.61 -2.35 -12.77
CA ALA A 71 -6.61 -3.27 -12.24
C ALA A 71 -7.23 -4.41 -11.41
N LEU A 72 -8.29 -4.10 -10.65
CA LEU A 72 -9.05 -5.09 -9.88
C LEU A 72 -9.81 -6.06 -10.80
N ASP A 73 -10.49 -5.53 -11.81
CA ASP A 73 -11.26 -6.35 -12.76
C ASP A 73 -10.33 -7.33 -13.50
N GLU A 74 -9.19 -6.82 -14.03
CA GLU A 74 -8.17 -7.64 -14.70
C GLU A 74 -7.55 -8.70 -13.76
N ALA A 75 -7.23 -8.31 -12.52
CA ALA A 75 -6.69 -9.25 -11.54
C ALA A 75 -7.72 -10.30 -11.14
N ALA A 76 -9.00 -9.91 -11.01
CA ALA A 76 -10.08 -10.82 -10.64
C ALA A 76 -10.29 -11.93 -11.68
N GLU A 77 -10.09 -11.66 -12.97
CA GLU A 77 -10.19 -12.67 -14.03
C GLU A 77 -9.15 -13.78 -13.83
N VAL A 78 -7.87 -13.42 -13.70
CA VAL A 78 -6.80 -14.41 -13.54
C VAL A 78 -6.85 -15.14 -12.20
N LEU A 79 -7.35 -14.47 -11.15
CA LEU A 79 -7.54 -15.09 -9.83
C LEU A 79 -8.71 -16.09 -9.85
N ARG A 80 -9.80 -15.79 -10.55
CA ARG A 80 -10.92 -16.74 -10.75
C ARG A 80 -10.47 -17.96 -11.54
N GLU A 81 -9.69 -17.78 -12.62
CA GLU A 81 -9.13 -18.92 -13.37
C GLU A 81 -8.28 -19.84 -12.47
N PHE A 82 -7.44 -19.22 -11.61
CA PHE A 82 -6.66 -20.00 -10.66
C PHE A 82 -7.54 -20.74 -9.63
N ALA A 83 -8.62 -20.09 -9.17
CA ALA A 83 -9.54 -20.62 -8.17
C ALA A 83 -10.38 -21.81 -8.68
N VAL A 84 -10.46 -22.02 -9.99
CA VAL A 84 -11.08 -23.23 -10.57
C VAL A 84 -10.26 -24.49 -10.23
N GLU A 85 -8.94 -24.36 -10.19
CA GLU A 85 -8.04 -25.50 -9.93
C GLU A 85 -7.72 -25.68 -8.44
N TYR A 86 -7.65 -24.57 -7.67
CA TYR A 86 -7.18 -24.59 -6.28
C TYR A 86 -8.09 -23.73 -5.40
N PRO A 87 -8.46 -24.21 -4.18
CA PRO A 87 -9.16 -23.38 -3.21
C PRO A 87 -8.33 -22.14 -2.86
N LEU A 88 -8.79 -20.93 -3.23
CA LEU A 88 -8.04 -19.68 -3.14
C LEU A 88 -8.59 -18.75 -2.05
N GLY A 89 -7.74 -18.38 -1.09
CA GLY A 89 -7.92 -17.25 -0.20
C GLY A 89 -7.08 -16.07 -0.67
N ILE A 90 -7.58 -14.83 -0.52
CA ILE A 90 -6.91 -13.61 -0.99
C ILE A 90 -6.71 -12.63 0.16
N GLU A 91 -5.48 -12.11 0.27
CA GLU A 91 -5.11 -11.05 1.21
C GLU A 91 -4.78 -9.76 0.45
N MET A 92 -5.60 -8.72 0.60
CA MET A 92 -5.39 -7.42 -0.07
C MET A 92 -5.58 -6.23 0.89
N GLY A 93 -5.01 -6.31 2.09
CA GLY A 93 -5.21 -5.30 3.14
C GLY A 93 -4.98 -3.87 2.67
N ARG A 94 -3.84 -3.58 2.06
CA ARG A 94 -3.49 -2.24 1.55
C ARG A 94 -4.50 -1.76 0.50
N PHE A 95 -4.80 -2.56 -0.50
CA PHE A 95 -5.71 -2.20 -1.58
C PHE A 95 -7.11 -1.88 -1.06
N LEU A 96 -7.61 -2.65 -0.09
CA LEU A 96 -8.94 -2.45 0.50
C LEU A 96 -8.99 -1.23 1.44
N ALA A 97 -7.87 -0.87 2.09
CA ALA A 97 -7.85 0.14 3.14
C ALA A 97 -7.27 1.50 2.70
N ALA A 98 -6.51 1.57 1.61
CA ALA A 98 -5.76 2.77 1.25
C ALA A 98 -6.64 4.00 0.98
N SER A 99 -7.82 3.80 0.41
CA SER A 99 -8.78 4.88 0.10
C SER A 99 -9.87 5.08 1.16
N CYS A 100 -9.85 4.32 2.27
CA CYS A 100 -10.95 4.31 3.26
C CYS A 100 -10.94 5.49 4.23
N GLY A 101 -9.90 6.35 4.22
CA GLY A 101 -9.76 7.42 5.20
C GLY A 101 -9.03 8.64 4.68
N LYS A 102 -9.05 9.67 5.50
CA LYS A 102 -8.27 10.90 5.32
C LYS A 102 -7.47 11.17 6.59
N TYR A 103 -6.24 11.57 6.42
CA TYR A 103 -5.39 12.01 7.50
C TYR A 103 -5.46 13.53 7.63
N TYR A 104 -5.83 14.02 8.80
CA TYR A 104 -5.86 15.43 9.12
C TYR A 104 -4.73 15.74 10.08
N THR A 105 -3.99 16.78 9.78
CA THR A 105 -2.91 17.32 10.63
C THR A 105 -2.97 18.84 10.60
N GLN A 106 -2.40 19.47 11.60
CA GLN A 106 -2.39 20.93 11.76
C GLN A 106 -0.96 21.45 11.62
N VAL A 107 -0.81 22.55 10.88
CA VAL A 107 0.43 23.32 10.88
C VAL A 107 0.58 23.99 12.25
N LYS A 108 1.67 23.71 12.95
CA LYS A 108 2.00 24.26 14.28
C LYS A 108 3.00 25.38 14.21
N ASP A 109 3.90 25.35 13.25
CA ASP A 109 4.94 26.37 13.11
C ASP A 109 5.37 26.48 11.65
N LEU A 110 5.86 27.66 11.30
CA LEU A 110 6.42 27.96 9.99
C LEU A 110 7.83 28.50 10.16
N LYS A 111 8.75 27.98 9.38
CA LYS A 111 10.15 28.38 9.43
C LYS A 111 10.68 28.63 8.03
N SER A 112 11.51 29.66 7.90
CA SER A 112 12.29 29.92 6.70
C SER A 112 13.76 29.90 7.03
N THR A 113 14.55 29.20 6.25
CA THR A 113 16.01 29.11 6.42
C THR A 113 16.65 29.17 5.04
N GLY A 114 17.34 30.27 4.75
CA GLY A 114 17.82 30.53 3.40
C GLY A 114 16.66 30.65 2.42
N ASP A 115 16.71 29.85 1.35
CA ASP A 115 15.66 29.84 0.30
C ASP A 115 14.60 28.74 0.53
N ALA A 116 14.64 28.02 1.67
CA ALA A 116 13.72 26.95 1.98
C ALA A 116 12.71 27.34 3.05
N ASN A 117 11.43 26.99 2.82
CA ASN A 117 10.34 27.18 3.76
C ASN A 117 9.81 25.84 4.26
N TYR A 118 9.50 25.78 5.54
CA TYR A 118 9.05 24.58 6.23
C TYR A 118 7.76 24.84 6.97
N ALA A 119 6.80 23.95 6.82
CA ALA A 119 5.60 23.89 7.65
C ALA A 119 5.70 22.70 8.58
N ILE A 120 5.77 22.95 9.87
CA ILE A 120 5.89 21.92 10.91
C ILE A 120 4.48 21.48 11.33
N LEU A 121 4.21 20.20 11.19
CA LEU A 121 2.92 19.58 11.48
C LEU A 121 2.92 18.95 12.88
N ASP A 122 1.74 18.78 13.48
CA ASP A 122 1.57 18.05 14.74
C ASP A 122 1.55 16.51 14.57
N GLY A 123 1.64 16.05 13.32
CA GLY A 123 1.79 14.65 12.98
C GLY A 123 3.10 14.37 12.27
N GLY A 124 3.22 13.22 11.64
CA GLY A 124 4.42 12.84 10.90
C GLY A 124 4.36 11.42 10.36
N ILE A 125 5.50 10.89 9.92
CA ILE A 125 5.61 9.55 9.32
C ILE A 125 5.19 8.41 10.26
N HIS A 126 5.10 8.65 11.55
CA HIS A 126 4.58 7.68 12.52
C HIS A 126 3.04 7.56 12.51
N HIS A 127 2.34 8.51 11.89
CA HIS A 127 0.90 8.47 11.69
C HIS A 127 0.54 8.09 10.25
N LEU A 128 1.25 8.63 9.28
CA LEU A 128 0.99 8.40 7.86
C LEU A 128 2.27 7.94 7.17
N ASN A 129 2.21 6.74 6.60
CA ASN A 129 3.27 6.20 5.77
C ASN A 129 2.67 5.59 4.50
N TYR A 130 2.94 6.16 3.35
CA TYR A 130 2.48 5.70 2.06
C TYR A 130 3.64 5.24 1.17
N PHE A 131 3.32 4.41 0.18
CA PHE A 131 4.33 3.98 -0.78
C PHE A 131 4.85 5.17 -1.59
N GLY A 132 6.16 5.37 -1.61
CA GLY A 132 6.79 6.51 -2.27
C GLY A 132 7.05 7.72 -1.37
N GLN A 133 6.62 7.68 -0.10
CA GLN A 133 6.86 8.77 0.85
C GLN A 133 8.34 8.98 1.19
N ARG A 134 9.18 8.00 0.96
CA ARG A 134 10.58 8.08 1.37
C ARG A 134 11.22 9.38 0.90
N MET A 135 11.54 10.26 1.85
CA MET A 135 12.13 11.59 1.62
C MET A 135 11.28 12.51 0.71
N ALA A 136 9.96 12.41 0.80
CA ALA A 136 9.02 13.19 -0.02
C ALA A 136 9.28 13.10 -1.54
N MET A 137 9.59 11.90 -2.03
CA MET A 137 9.89 11.69 -3.45
C MET A 137 8.68 11.91 -4.37
N GLN A 138 7.47 11.88 -3.83
CA GLN A 138 6.22 12.10 -4.57
C GLN A 138 5.24 12.91 -3.69
N VAL A 139 4.43 13.72 -4.33
CA VAL A 139 3.44 14.57 -3.67
C VAL A 139 2.09 13.87 -3.67
N PRO A 140 1.53 13.45 -2.51
CA PRO A 140 0.18 12.92 -2.44
C PRO A 140 -0.86 14.02 -2.62
N PRO A 141 -2.13 13.68 -2.91
CA PRO A 141 -3.21 14.66 -2.90
C PRO A 141 -3.34 15.33 -1.53
N ILE A 142 -3.20 16.65 -1.49
CA ILE A 142 -3.27 17.47 -0.29
C ILE A 142 -4.35 18.52 -0.46
N SER A 143 -5.13 18.73 0.60
CA SER A 143 -6.10 19.84 0.68
C SER A 143 -5.84 20.65 1.94
N ILE A 144 -5.85 21.97 1.81
CA ILE A 144 -5.67 22.88 2.92
C ILE A 144 -7.03 23.40 3.36
N TYR A 145 -7.34 23.26 4.64
CA TYR A 145 -8.56 23.73 5.25
C TYR A 145 -8.26 24.81 6.29
N ARG A 146 -9.03 25.89 6.28
CA ARG A 146 -8.98 26.90 7.33
C ARG A 146 -9.91 26.48 8.47
N ALA A 147 -9.40 26.48 9.69
CA ALA A 147 -10.23 26.24 10.86
C ALA A 147 -11.14 27.46 11.09
N ALA A 148 -12.42 27.23 11.34
CA ALA A 148 -13.37 28.31 11.64
C ALA A 148 -13.00 29.00 12.97
N GLY A 149 -13.04 30.33 12.98
CA GLY A 149 -12.77 31.15 14.18
C GLY A 149 -11.29 31.34 14.54
N VAL A 150 -10.37 30.90 13.68
CA VAL A 150 -8.93 31.20 13.86
C VAL A 150 -8.53 32.34 12.95
N GLU A 151 -7.92 33.36 13.53
CA GLU A 151 -7.26 34.44 12.75
C GLU A 151 -6.01 33.85 12.09
N PHE A 152 -5.92 33.97 10.78
CA PHE A 152 -4.75 33.53 10.04
C PHE A 152 -3.93 34.71 9.60
N THR A 153 -2.63 34.63 9.82
CA THR A 153 -1.68 35.41 9.03
C THR A 153 -1.69 34.81 7.62
N GLU A 154 -1.91 35.65 6.60
CA GLU A 154 -1.77 35.18 5.23
C GLU A 154 -0.36 34.65 5.04
N LEU A 155 -0.29 33.39 4.61
CA LEU A 155 0.99 32.77 4.28
C LEU A 155 1.48 33.35 2.95
N PRO A 156 2.78 33.60 2.80
CA PRO A 156 3.35 33.87 1.49
C PRO A 156 2.98 32.78 0.49
N ASP A 157 2.63 33.15 -0.71
CA ASP A 157 2.39 32.24 -1.82
C ASP A 157 3.74 31.70 -2.32
N THR A 158 4.20 30.63 -1.67
CA THR A 158 5.50 30.00 -1.91
C THR A 158 5.43 28.52 -1.55
N ASP A 159 6.40 27.75 -2.02
CA ASP A 159 6.51 26.33 -1.71
C ASP A 159 6.94 26.10 -0.25
N TYR A 160 6.33 25.11 0.38
CA TYR A 160 6.66 24.67 1.73
C TYR A 160 6.96 23.17 1.74
N THR A 161 8.04 22.80 2.41
CA THR A 161 8.28 21.39 2.79
C THR A 161 7.48 21.06 4.05
N LEU A 162 6.60 20.07 3.98
CA LEU A 162 5.80 19.63 5.11
C LEU A 162 6.60 18.66 5.96
N CYS A 163 7.00 19.08 7.14
CA CYS A 163 7.77 18.30 8.09
C CYS A 163 6.88 17.81 9.24
N GLY A 164 7.09 16.59 9.69
CA GLY A 164 6.41 16.07 10.87
C GLY A 164 7.01 16.56 12.18
N SER A 165 6.49 16.01 13.28
CA SER A 165 6.85 16.38 14.65
C SER A 165 7.99 15.56 15.26
N LEU A 166 8.53 14.60 14.53
CA LEU A 166 9.64 13.76 15.01
C LEU A 166 11.00 14.45 14.85
N CYS A 167 11.89 14.19 15.80
CA CYS A 167 13.26 14.71 15.77
C CYS A 167 14.15 13.86 14.81
N THR A 168 13.81 13.87 13.53
CA THR A 168 14.58 13.17 12.49
C THR A 168 14.42 13.86 11.14
N VAL A 169 15.49 13.91 10.37
CA VAL A 169 15.50 14.43 8.99
C VAL A 169 14.66 13.60 8.01
N ALA A 170 14.26 12.41 8.41
CA ALA A 170 13.42 11.54 7.60
C ALA A 170 11.91 11.86 7.74
N ASP A 171 11.53 12.69 8.72
CA ASP A 171 10.11 13.04 8.98
C ASP A 171 9.66 14.18 8.05
N VAL A 172 9.69 13.90 6.77
CA VAL A 172 9.23 14.79 5.70
C VAL A 172 8.09 14.09 4.99
N LEU A 173 6.94 14.74 4.93
CA LEU A 173 5.73 14.21 4.30
C LEU A 173 5.64 14.62 2.83
N VAL A 174 6.02 15.87 2.51
CA VAL A 174 6.00 16.43 1.15
C VAL A 174 7.09 17.48 1.01
#